data_c9b2e9496a6b129405133e8451ef48f6
#
_entry.id   c9b2e9496a6b129405133e8451ef48f6
#
_cell.length_a   1.000
_cell.length_b   1.000
_cell.length_c   1.000
_cell.angle_alpha   90.00
_cell.angle_beta   90.00
_cell.angle_gamma   90.00
#
_symmetry.space_group_name_H-M   'P 1'
#
loop_
_entity.id
_entity.type
_entity.pdbx_description
1 polymer ?
#
loop_
_entity_poly.entity_id
_entity_poly.type
_entity_poly.pdbx_seq_one_letter_code
_entity_poly.pdbx_strand_id
1 'polypeptide(L)'
;MNKTELGLYTAAAHGKESFVKVQQISIFVENKSGRLAEVTEILAQHEINIRALSLADTADFGILRLIVNDTEKTKKILKDSGFTVSQNEVVALEVPDRPGGLAKILRSLQGKGINVEYMYAFVRKCEGNAVLIFRFDEIEKAIAALQASGFRIMTGNEVQEL
;
A
#
# COMPACT_ATOMS: atom_id res chain seq x y z
N MET A 1 19.15 -1.60 33.76
CA MET A 1 17.89 -1.65 32.96
C MET A 1 17.11 -2.88 33.36
N ASN A 2 15.90 -2.69 33.85
CA ASN A 2 15.08 -3.73 34.43
C ASN A 2 14.30 -4.46 33.29
N LYS A 3 14.08 -5.79 33.41
CA LYS A 3 13.38 -6.60 32.40
C LYS A 3 11.99 -6.04 31.99
N THR A 4 11.38 -5.26 32.88
CA THR A 4 10.07 -4.61 32.66
C THR A 4 10.16 -3.44 31.66
N GLU A 5 11.27 -2.70 31.64
CA GLU A 5 11.49 -1.58 30.69
C GLU A 5 11.80 -2.07 29.28
N LEU A 6 12.48 -3.22 29.15
CA LEU A 6 12.75 -3.82 27.84
C LEU A 6 11.47 -4.35 27.20
N GLY A 7 10.55 -4.89 27.99
CA GLY A 7 9.24 -5.38 27.50
C GLY A 7 8.30 -4.25 27.04
N LEU A 8 8.34 -3.09 27.69
CA LEU A 8 7.57 -1.91 27.29
C LEU A 8 8.11 -1.26 26.01
N TYR A 9 9.42 -1.30 25.80
CA TYR A 9 10.05 -0.74 24.59
C TYR A 9 9.75 -1.58 23.34
N THR A 10 9.74 -2.92 23.48
CA THR A 10 9.40 -3.84 22.38
C THR A 10 7.91 -3.80 22.03
N ALA A 11 7.02 -3.70 23.00
CA ALA A 11 5.58 -3.61 22.76
C ALA A 11 5.18 -2.28 22.11
N ALA A 12 5.83 -1.16 22.48
CA ALA A 12 5.58 0.15 21.87
C ALA A 12 6.11 0.24 20.43
N ALA A 13 7.20 -0.45 20.08
CA ALA A 13 7.72 -0.53 18.73
C ALA A 13 6.78 -1.34 17.81
N HIS A 14 6.34 -2.53 18.24
CA HIS A 14 5.41 -3.36 17.47
C HIS A 14 4.04 -2.68 17.24
N GLY A 15 3.54 -1.93 18.21
CA GLY A 15 2.29 -1.18 18.08
C GLY A 15 2.39 -0.06 17.03
N LYS A 16 3.51 0.66 16.94
CA LYS A 16 3.72 1.72 15.95
C LYS A 16 3.90 1.18 14.52
N GLU A 17 4.56 0.05 14.35
CA GLU A 17 4.78 -0.58 13.03
C GLU A 17 3.47 -1.05 12.40
N SER A 18 2.54 -1.58 13.19
CA SER A 18 1.21 -2.01 12.72
C SER A 18 0.38 -0.84 12.15
N PHE A 19 0.55 0.39 12.66
CA PHE A 19 -0.21 1.56 12.21
C PHE A 19 0.24 2.14 10.86
N VAL A 20 1.48 1.90 10.44
CA VAL A 20 2.02 2.46 9.19
C VAL A 20 1.94 1.52 8.00
N LYS A 21 1.44 0.30 8.20
CA LYS A 21 1.15 -0.64 7.12
C LYS A 21 -0.27 -0.43 6.60
N VAL A 22 -0.40 -0.33 5.30
CA VAL A 22 -1.67 -0.17 4.61
C VAL A 22 -2.04 -1.50 3.96
N GLN A 23 -3.30 -1.92 4.12
CA GLN A 23 -3.80 -3.13 3.50
C GLN A 23 -4.20 -2.87 2.05
N GLN A 24 -3.68 -3.66 1.14
CA GLN A 24 -3.93 -3.60 -0.28
C GLN A 24 -4.57 -4.90 -0.76
N ILE A 25 -5.60 -4.80 -1.60
CA ILE A 25 -6.17 -5.93 -2.35
C ILE A 25 -5.48 -6.01 -3.71
N SER A 26 -5.10 -7.22 -4.10
CA SER A 26 -4.63 -7.54 -5.45
C SER A 26 -5.57 -8.56 -6.08
N ILE A 27 -6.12 -8.23 -7.24
CA ILE A 27 -7.09 -9.03 -7.97
C ILE A 27 -6.47 -9.46 -9.28
N PHE A 28 -6.51 -10.77 -9.57
CA PHE A 28 -6.15 -11.28 -10.89
C PHE A 28 -7.35 -11.10 -11.82
N VAL A 29 -7.15 -10.31 -12.87
CA VAL A 29 -8.18 -9.96 -13.84
C VAL A 29 -7.74 -10.43 -15.22
N GLU A 30 -8.58 -11.19 -15.92
CA GLU A 30 -8.30 -11.54 -17.32
C GLU A 30 -8.21 -10.27 -18.17
N ASN A 31 -7.22 -10.20 -19.07
CA ASN A 31 -7.07 -9.08 -20.00
C ASN A 31 -8.11 -9.19 -21.13
N LYS A 32 -9.36 -8.99 -20.79
CA LYS A 32 -10.52 -9.05 -21.69
C LYS A 32 -11.42 -7.84 -21.46
N SER A 33 -12.07 -7.40 -22.54
CA SER A 33 -13.08 -6.34 -22.48
C SER A 33 -14.16 -6.66 -21.45
N GLY A 34 -14.52 -5.68 -20.61
CA GLY A 34 -15.57 -5.79 -19.60
C GLY A 34 -15.12 -6.32 -18.23
N ARG A 35 -14.00 -7.02 -18.11
CA ARG A 35 -13.59 -7.61 -16.82
C ARG A 35 -13.27 -6.56 -15.75
N LEU A 36 -12.65 -5.45 -16.11
CA LEU A 36 -12.39 -4.37 -15.19
C LEU A 36 -13.69 -3.65 -14.78
N ALA A 37 -14.62 -3.47 -15.72
CA ALA A 37 -15.94 -2.91 -15.43
C ALA A 37 -16.68 -3.78 -14.43
N GLU A 38 -16.71 -5.10 -14.62
CA GLU A 38 -17.33 -6.06 -13.71
C GLU A 38 -16.82 -5.93 -12.27
N VAL A 39 -15.49 -5.86 -12.08
CA VAL A 39 -14.91 -5.64 -10.75
C VAL A 39 -15.42 -4.35 -10.12
N THR A 40 -15.40 -3.25 -10.87
CA THR A 40 -15.79 -1.93 -10.35
C THR A 40 -17.30 -1.84 -10.08
N GLU A 41 -18.13 -2.51 -10.86
CA GLU A 41 -19.57 -2.62 -10.63
C GLU A 41 -19.89 -3.39 -9.35
N ILE A 42 -19.21 -4.52 -9.12
CA ILE A 42 -19.34 -5.29 -7.86
C ILE A 42 -18.98 -4.42 -6.67
N LEU A 43 -17.87 -3.68 -6.73
CA LEU A 43 -17.48 -2.78 -5.66
C LEU A 43 -18.53 -1.69 -5.39
N ALA A 44 -19.05 -1.08 -6.45
CA ALA A 44 -20.08 -0.05 -6.36
C ALA A 44 -21.37 -0.57 -5.73
N GLN A 45 -21.85 -1.75 -6.14
CA GLN A 45 -23.06 -2.39 -5.58
C GLN A 45 -22.96 -2.68 -4.08
N HIS A 46 -21.74 -2.82 -3.56
CA HIS A 46 -21.46 -3.09 -2.15
C HIS A 46 -20.95 -1.86 -1.38
N GLU A 47 -21.05 -0.67 -1.98
CA GLU A 47 -20.62 0.60 -1.39
C GLU A 47 -19.13 0.63 -1.00
N ILE A 48 -18.30 -0.07 -1.77
CA ILE A 48 -16.84 -0.05 -1.61
C ILE A 48 -16.28 1.13 -2.40
N ASN A 49 -15.58 2.02 -1.70
CA ASN A 49 -14.90 3.16 -2.30
C ASN A 49 -13.42 2.85 -2.54
N ILE A 50 -12.94 3.15 -3.74
CA ILE A 50 -11.53 3.00 -4.14
C ILE A 50 -10.78 4.27 -3.77
N ARG A 51 -9.73 4.14 -2.96
CA ARG A 51 -8.83 5.22 -2.54
C ARG A 51 -7.65 5.37 -3.48
N ALA A 52 -7.06 4.25 -3.87
CA ALA A 52 -5.97 4.20 -4.83
C ALA A 52 -6.09 2.95 -5.69
N LEU A 53 -5.60 3.01 -6.91
CA LEU A 53 -5.58 1.87 -7.81
C LEU A 53 -4.33 1.86 -8.70
N SER A 54 -3.95 0.66 -9.10
CA SER A 54 -2.94 0.43 -10.13
C SER A 54 -3.31 -0.83 -10.90
N LEU A 55 -3.28 -0.76 -12.21
CA LEU A 55 -3.44 -1.93 -13.09
C LEU A 55 -2.11 -2.18 -13.79
N ALA A 56 -1.54 -3.36 -13.53
CA ALA A 56 -0.37 -3.85 -14.25
C ALA A 56 -0.79 -5.08 -15.05
N ASP A 57 -0.39 -5.15 -16.30
CA ASP A 57 -0.82 -6.18 -17.24
C ASP A 57 0.33 -7.09 -17.69
N THR A 58 -0.06 -8.30 -18.04
CA THR A 58 0.65 -9.22 -18.93
C THR A 58 -0.22 -9.45 -20.17
N ALA A 59 0.22 -10.26 -21.13
CA ALA A 59 -0.56 -10.51 -22.35
C ALA A 59 -1.98 -11.04 -22.07
N ASP A 60 -2.12 -11.97 -21.11
CA ASP A 60 -3.36 -12.69 -20.85
C ASP A 60 -4.09 -12.24 -19.58
N PHE A 61 -3.37 -11.69 -18.60
CA PHE A 61 -3.90 -11.32 -17.30
C PHE A 61 -3.35 -9.95 -16.85
N GLY A 62 -4.14 -9.27 -16.03
CA GLY A 62 -3.71 -8.10 -15.30
C GLY A 62 -3.76 -8.33 -13.79
N ILE A 63 -3.01 -7.54 -13.05
CA ILE A 63 -3.12 -7.45 -11.60
C ILE A 63 -3.66 -6.07 -11.27
N LEU A 64 -4.92 -6.02 -10.84
CA LEU A 64 -5.53 -4.82 -10.32
C LEU A 64 -5.24 -4.71 -8.83
N ARG A 65 -4.52 -3.68 -8.43
CA ARG A 65 -4.21 -3.38 -7.03
C ARG A 65 -5.11 -2.26 -6.56
N LEU A 66 -5.73 -2.44 -5.40
CA LEU A 66 -6.68 -1.49 -4.82
C LEU A 66 -6.36 -1.22 -3.35
N ILE A 67 -6.44 0.04 -2.96
CA ILE A 67 -6.66 0.45 -1.58
C ILE A 67 -8.11 0.91 -1.49
N VAL A 68 -8.85 0.35 -0.56
CA VAL A 68 -10.30 0.53 -0.41
C VAL A 68 -10.68 0.86 1.03
N ASN A 69 -11.87 1.40 1.23
CA ASN A 69 -12.39 1.76 2.55
C ASN A 69 -12.66 0.55 3.47
N ASP A 70 -12.92 -0.64 2.91
CA ASP A 70 -13.17 -1.87 3.67
C ASP A 70 -12.53 -3.07 2.96
N THR A 71 -11.31 -3.40 3.40
CA THR A 71 -10.49 -4.45 2.78
C THR A 71 -11.10 -5.85 2.98
N GLU A 72 -11.60 -6.17 4.17
CA GLU A 72 -12.12 -7.50 4.48
C GLU A 72 -13.43 -7.76 3.74
N LYS A 73 -14.34 -6.79 3.72
CA LYS A 73 -15.58 -6.87 2.93
C LYS A 73 -15.25 -7.02 1.44
N THR A 74 -14.34 -6.22 0.92
CA THR A 74 -13.91 -6.27 -0.49
C THR A 74 -13.36 -7.64 -0.87
N LYS A 75 -12.47 -8.18 -0.05
CA LYS A 75 -11.88 -9.51 -0.28
C LYS A 75 -12.95 -10.61 -0.33
N LYS A 76 -13.92 -10.54 0.58
CA LYS A 76 -15.01 -11.50 0.64
C LYS A 76 -15.89 -11.44 -0.60
N ILE A 77 -16.43 -10.26 -0.93
CA ILE A 77 -17.38 -10.11 -2.06
C ILE A 77 -16.75 -10.47 -3.40
N LEU A 78 -15.48 -10.11 -3.63
CA LEU A 78 -14.79 -10.44 -4.87
C LEU A 78 -14.50 -11.94 -5.00
N LYS A 79 -14.15 -12.62 -3.90
CA LYS A 79 -14.01 -14.08 -3.88
C LYS A 79 -15.33 -14.79 -4.13
N ASP A 80 -16.41 -14.32 -3.49
CA ASP A 80 -17.76 -14.87 -3.67
C ASP A 80 -18.25 -14.66 -5.12
N SER A 81 -17.74 -13.64 -5.81
CA SER A 81 -17.98 -13.37 -7.24
C SER A 81 -17.01 -14.09 -8.19
N GLY A 82 -16.19 -15.00 -7.69
CA GLY A 82 -15.32 -15.87 -8.50
C GLY A 82 -13.96 -15.26 -8.88
N PHE A 83 -13.57 -14.11 -8.33
CA PHE A 83 -12.25 -13.53 -8.57
C PHE A 83 -11.17 -14.14 -7.68
N THR A 84 -9.98 -14.30 -8.24
CA THR A 84 -8.79 -14.64 -7.45
C THR A 84 -8.24 -13.37 -6.80
N VAL A 85 -8.25 -13.35 -5.47
CA VAL A 85 -7.91 -12.17 -4.67
C VAL A 85 -6.86 -12.51 -3.63
N SER A 86 -5.81 -11.69 -3.54
CA SER A 86 -4.83 -11.71 -2.47
C SER A 86 -4.83 -10.36 -1.71
N GLN A 87 -4.30 -10.39 -0.50
CA GLN A 87 -4.16 -9.22 0.36
C GLN A 87 -2.69 -9.07 0.74
N ASN A 88 -2.17 -7.86 0.61
CA ASN A 88 -0.78 -7.53 0.85
C ASN A 88 -0.65 -6.29 1.72
N GLU A 89 0.43 -6.22 2.48
CA GLU A 89 0.82 -5.02 3.20
C GLU A 89 1.70 -4.14 2.32
N VAL A 90 1.41 -2.84 2.29
CA VAL A 90 2.17 -1.82 1.58
C VAL A 90 2.45 -0.63 2.48
N VAL A 91 3.38 0.22 2.08
CA VAL A 91 3.75 1.44 2.80
C VAL A 91 3.36 2.66 1.96
N ALA A 92 2.67 3.62 2.57
CA ALA A 92 2.34 4.89 1.96
C ALA A 92 3.33 5.98 2.43
N LEU A 93 4.00 6.63 1.48
CA LEU A 93 4.98 7.69 1.74
C LEU A 93 4.49 9.01 1.17
N GLU A 94 4.51 10.04 1.98
CA GLU A 94 4.34 11.40 1.53
C GLU A 94 5.69 11.99 1.09
N VAL A 95 5.75 12.52 -0.13
CA VAL A 95 6.99 13.06 -0.71
C VAL A 95 6.71 14.40 -1.40
N PRO A 96 7.65 15.36 -1.38
CA PRO A 96 7.51 16.59 -2.15
C PRO A 96 7.32 16.29 -3.65
N ASP A 97 6.22 16.81 -4.24
CA ASP A 97 5.91 16.66 -5.67
C ASP A 97 6.79 17.59 -6.52
N ARG A 98 8.07 17.21 -6.61
CA ARG A 98 9.09 17.94 -7.37
C ARG A 98 10.16 16.99 -7.90
N PRO A 99 10.91 17.39 -8.95
CA PRO A 99 11.99 16.58 -9.47
C PRO A 99 12.96 16.10 -8.38
N GLY A 100 13.23 14.80 -8.35
CA GLY A 100 14.13 14.17 -7.38
C GLY A 100 13.46 13.68 -6.09
N GLY A 101 12.17 13.93 -5.84
CA GLY A 101 11.45 13.44 -4.67
C GLY A 101 11.56 11.91 -4.51
N LEU A 102 11.14 11.17 -5.53
CA LEU A 102 11.25 9.71 -5.56
C LEU A 102 12.73 9.23 -5.48
N ALA A 103 13.64 9.91 -6.19
CA ALA A 103 15.04 9.51 -6.19
C ALA A 103 15.68 9.55 -4.80
N LYS A 104 15.27 10.49 -3.93
CA LYS A 104 15.74 10.57 -2.54
C LYS A 104 15.28 9.35 -1.72
N ILE A 105 14.04 8.91 -1.89
CA ILE A 105 13.51 7.71 -1.23
C ILE A 105 14.36 6.50 -1.63
N LEU A 106 14.50 6.25 -2.93
CA LEU A 106 15.21 5.09 -3.44
C LEU A 106 16.69 5.06 -3.01
N ARG A 107 17.36 6.23 -2.98
CA ARG A 107 18.73 6.35 -2.46
C ARG A 107 18.83 5.99 -0.99
N SER A 108 17.84 6.34 -0.16
CA SER A 108 17.85 6.01 1.27
C SER A 108 17.79 4.50 1.55
N LEU A 109 17.29 3.72 0.59
CA LEU A 109 17.20 2.26 0.64
C LEU A 109 18.41 1.57 0.00
N GLN A 110 19.20 2.32 -0.78
CA GLN A 110 20.35 1.77 -1.50
C GLN A 110 21.39 1.17 -0.53
N GLY A 111 21.90 -0.01 -0.85
CA GLY A 111 22.91 -0.71 -0.04
C GLY A 111 22.36 -1.37 1.24
N LYS A 112 21.06 -1.30 1.50
CA LYS A 112 20.41 -1.89 2.68
C LYS A 112 19.80 -3.27 2.42
N GLY A 113 19.93 -3.82 1.21
CA GLY A 113 19.36 -5.12 0.84
C GLY A 113 17.83 -5.13 0.90
N ILE A 114 17.21 -4.02 0.46
CA ILE A 114 15.76 -3.86 0.38
C ILE A 114 15.40 -3.66 -1.08
N ASN A 115 14.49 -4.50 -1.59
CA ASN A 115 13.99 -4.40 -2.95
C ASN A 115 12.58 -3.82 -2.99
N VAL A 116 12.33 -2.94 -3.96
CA VAL A 116 10.98 -2.47 -4.30
C VAL A 116 10.37 -3.44 -5.29
N GLU A 117 9.38 -4.23 -4.86
CA GLU A 117 8.69 -5.18 -5.72
C GLU A 117 7.79 -4.45 -6.74
N TYR A 118 7.08 -3.43 -6.27
CA TYR A 118 6.30 -2.49 -7.10
C TYR A 118 5.98 -1.20 -6.34
N MET A 119 5.58 -0.20 -7.09
CA MET A 119 5.12 1.07 -6.54
C MET A 119 4.11 1.74 -7.49
N TYR A 120 3.27 2.62 -6.94
CA TYR A 120 2.36 3.47 -7.71
C TYR A 120 2.03 4.74 -6.94
N ALA A 121 1.55 5.76 -7.65
CA ALA A 121 1.17 7.03 -7.04
C ALA A 121 -0.31 7.05 -6.65
N PHE A 122 -0.62 7.79 -5.61
CA PHE A 122 -1.98 8.15 -5.24
C PHE A 122 -2.50 9.29 -6.11
N VAL A 123 -3.75 9.26 -6.52
CA VAL A 123 -4.32 10.24 -7.46
C VAL A 123 -4.57 11.62 -6.82
N ARG A 124 -4.59 11.72 -5.48
CA ARG A 124 -4.91 12.95 -4.77
C ARG A 124 -3.68 13.81 -4.50
N LYS A 125 -3.79 15.12 -4.78
CA LYS A 125 -2.77 16.10 -4.41
C LYS A 125 -2.92 16.48 -2.93
N CYS A 126 -1.83 16.31 -2.16
CA CYS A 126 -1.72 16.85 -0.81
C CYS A 126 -0.82 18.08 -0.87
N GLU A 127 -1.36 19.29 -0.88
CA GLU A 127 -0.66 20.59 -0.70
C GLU A 127 0.82 20.65 -1.16
N GLY A 128 1.08 20.31 -2.44
CA GLY A 128 2.45 20.29 -3.00
C GLY A 128 3.24 19.01 -2.74
N ASN A 129 2.63 18.00 -2.15
CA ASN A 129 3.19 16.67 -1.97
C ASN A 129 2.42 15.61 -2.78
N ALA A 130 3.11 14.54 -3.12
CA ALA A 130 2.54 13.33 -3.68
C ALA A 130 2.54 12.22 -2.63
N VAL A 131 1.60 11.29 -2.72
CA VAL A 131 1.60 10.06 -1.93
C VAL A 131 1.98 8.90 -2.83
N LEU A 132 3.02 8.17 -2.44
CA LEU A 132 3.52 7.01 -3.16
C LEU A 132 3.30 5.75 -2.32
N ILE A 133 2.76 4.72 -2.95
CA ILE A 133 2.56 3.40 -2.36
C ILE A 133 3.70 2.50 -2.78
N PHE A 134 4.32 1.82 -1.81
CA PHE A 134 5.43 0.90 -2.04
C PHE A 134 5.13 -0.48 -1.46
N ARG A 135 5.44 -1.50 -2.21
CA ARG A 135 5.60 -2.86 -1.73
C ARG A 135 7.08 -3.21 -1.70
N PHE A 136 7.54 -3.65 -0.55
CA PHE A 136 8.91 -4.10 -0.33
C PHE A 136 8.94 -5.60 -0.03
N ASP A 137 10.02 -6.26 -0.39
CA ASP A 137 10.32 -7.63 0.02
C ASP A 137 10.53 -7.73 1.54
N GLU A 138 11.24 -6.75 2.12
CA GLU A 138 11.58 -6.62 3.53
C GLU A 138 10.88 -5.40 4.16
N ILE A 139 9.56 -5.48 4.33
CA ILE A 139 8.73 -4.30 4.70
C ILE A 139 9.14 -3.65 6.02
N GLU A 140 9.45 -4.42 7.06
CA GLU A 140 9.87 -3.90 8.38
C GLU A 140 11.21 -3.16 8.29
N LYS A 141 12.13 -3.73 7.55
CA LYS A 141 13.45 -3.15 7.30
C LYS A 141 13.33 -1.85 6.50
N ALA A 142 12.41 -1.82 5.52
CA ALA A 142 12.13 -0.64 4.74
C ALA A 142 11.53 0.48 5.62
N ILE A 143 10.53 0.19 6.45
CA ILE A 143 9.93 1.13 7.40
C ILE A 143 11.00 1.74 8.30
N ALA A 144 11.83 0.93 8.96
CA ALA A 144 12.88 1.40 9.83
C ALA A 144 13.91 2.28 9.09
N ALA A 145 14.30 1.90 7.88
CA ALA A 145 15.25 2.66 7.06
C ALA A 145 14.70 4.02 6.61
N LEU A 146 13.43 4.07 6.23
CA LEU A 146 12.74 5.27 5.79
C LEU A 146 12.54 6.25 6.95
N GLN A 147 12.11 5.76 8.11
CA GLN A 147 11.96 6.57 9.33
C GLN A 147 13.30 7.15 9.78
N ALA A 148 14.36 6.34 9.80
CA ALA A 148 15.72 6.80 10.13
C ALA A 148 16.25 7.86 9.15
N SER A 149 15.74 7.87 7.90
CA SER A 149 16.07 8.86 6.87
C SER A 149 15.16 10.09 6.90
N GLY A 150 14.22 10.18 7.86
CA GLY A 150 13.33 11.32 8.06
C GLY A 150 12.16 11.39 7.08
N PHE A 151 11.82 10.31 6.39
CA PHE A 151 10.64 10.26 5.53
C PHE A 151 9.36 10.09 6.35
N ARG A 152 8.32 10.81 5.94
CA ARG A 152 6.98 10.68 6.52
C ARG A 152 6.27 9.47 5.95
N ILE A 153 6.06 8.46 6.78
CA ILE A 153 5.23 7.31 6.47
C ILE A 153 3.82 7.59 7.00
N MET A 154 2.83 7.44 6.13
CA MET A 154 1.43 7.64 6.49
C MET A 154 0.87 6.41 7.19
N THR A 155 -0.01 6.64 8.14
CA THR A 155 -0.79 5.57 8.78
C THR A 155 -1.92 5.08 7.86
N GLY A 156 -2.43 3.88 8.13
CA GLY A 156 -3.60 3.36 7.41
C GLY A 156 -4.81 4.29 7.51
N ASN A 157 -5.04 4.92 8.65
CA ASN A 157 -6.14 5.87 8.86
C ASN A 157 -5.97 7.13 7.98
N GLU A 158 -4.77 7.72 7.95
CA GLU A 158 -4.50 8.88 7.09
C GLU A 158 -4.73 8.57 5.61
N VAL A 159 -4.36 7.36 5.17
CA VAL A 159 -4.62 6.91 3.78
C VAL A 159 -6.11 6.74 3.50
N GLN A 160 -6.91 6.35 4.50
CA GLN A 160 -8.36 6.23 4.36
C GLN A 160 -9.09 7.59 4.32
N GLU A 161 -8.50 8.63 4.89
CA GLU A 161 -9.04 10.01 4.88
C GLU A 161 -8.67 10.78 3.60
N LEU A 162 -7.72 10.27 2.81
CA LEU A 162 -7.39 10.80 1.49
C LEU A 162 -8.51 10.48 0.50
#